data_8a6170b3df670e719fb2428f90dd28f2
#
_entry.id   8a6170b3df670e719fb2428f90dd28f2
#
_cell.length_a   1.000
_cell.length_b   1.000
_cell.length_c   1.000
_cell.angle_alpha   90.00
_cell.angle_beta   90.00
_cell.angle_gamma   90.00
#
_symmetry.space_group_name_H-M   'P 1'
#
loop_
_entity.id
_entity.type
_entity.pdbx_description
1 polymer ?
#
loop_
_entity_poly.entity_id
_entity_poly.type
_entity_poly.pdbx_seq_one_letter_code
_entity_poly.pdbx_strand_id
1 'polypeptide(L)'
;LGDVYKRQDFQRGRRTTEERLCRNNIIPTLKDAVPGDLSLVLPHRIMVDIKEMLKALDKVTPGIASDETLLYGVEVKFYSNKVVVDKDFETNIHGLRAIGDGASVTRGLQQASANGLSVARSILARIDQK
;
A
#
# COMPACT_ATOMS: atom_id res chain seq x y z
N LEU A 1 -5.21 -11.42 -3.78
CA LEU A 1 -5.16 -12.40 -2.70
C LEU A 1 -3.71 -12.58 -2.29
N GLY A 2 -3.38 -12.34 -1.07
CA GLY A 2 -2.01 -12.31 -0.59
C GLY A 2 -1.73 -13.41 0.43
N ASP A 3 -0.45 -13.57 0.74
CA ASP A 3 -0.03 -14.44 1.81
C ASP A 3 -0.15 -13.73 3.17
N VAL A 4 -0.50 -14.47 4.21
CA VAL A 4 -0.33 -14.07 5.60
C VAL A 4 0.91 -14.73 6.18
N TYR A 5 1.79 -13.93 6.76
CA TYR A 5 3.08 -14.37 7.28
C TYR A 5 3.25 -13.93 8.73
N LYS A 6 3.38 -14.89 9.64
CA LYS A 6 3.57 -14.60 11.06
C LYS A 6 4.98 -14.06 11.27
N ARG A 7 5.11 -12.93 11.98
CA ARG A 7 6.42 -12.30 12.24
C ARG A 7 7.39 -13.25 12.94
N GLN A 8 6.92 -14.11 13.84
CA GLN A 8 7.74 -15.14 14.48
C GLN A 8 8.35 -16.09 13.46
N ASP A 9 7.56 -16.53 12.47
CA ASP A 9 8.04 -17.43 11.43
C ASP A 9 9.00 -16.72 10.48
N PHE A 10 8.76 -15.45 10.20
CA PHE A 10 9.69 -14.58 9.47
C PHE A 10 11.04 -14.48 10.17
N GLN A 11 11.08 -14.27 11.48
CA GLN A 11 12.34 -14.22 12.23
C GLN A 11 13.11 -15.55 12.19
N ARG A 12 12.39 -16.65 12.14
CA ARG A 12 12.94 -18.01 12.12
C ARG A 12 13.25 -18.53 10.71
N GLY A 13 12.98 -17.73 9.68
CA GLY A 13 13.21 -18.10 8.29
C GLY A 13 12.43 -19.33 7.85
N ARG A 14 11.15 -19.41 8.23
CA ARG A 14 10.30 -20.57 7.90
C ARG A 14 8.89 -20.11 7.51
N ARG A 15 8.22 -20.92 6.70
CA ARG A 15 6.84 -20.69 6.26
C ARG A 15 5.88 -20.71 7.44
N THR A 16 4.90 -19.80 7.44
CA THR A 16 3.71 -19.90 8.30
C THR A 16 2.79 -20.99 7.77
N THR A 17 2.26 -21.80 8.67
CA THR A 17 1.27 -22.85 8.36
C THR A 17 -0.05 -22.53 9.04
N GLU A 18 -1.13 -23.15 8.58
CA GLU A 18 -2.47 -23.03 9.20
C GLU A 18 -2.43 -23.31 10.69
N GLU A 19 -1.75 -24.40 11.10
CA GLU A 19 -1.64 -24.78 12.50
C GLU A 19 -0.94 -23.71 13.36
N ARG A 20 0.10 -23.05 12.80
CA ARG A 20 0.80 -21.96 13.50
C ARG A 20 -0.01 -20.71 13.54
N LEU A 21 -0.80 -20.44 12.49
CA LEU A 21 -1.69 -19.31 12.44
C LEU A 21 -2.85 -19.47 13.44
N CYS A 22 -3.42 -20.67 13.56
CA CYS A 22 -4.47 -20.99 14.55
C CYS A 22 -4.00 -20.87 15.99
N ARG A 23 -2.70 -21.02 16.26
CA ARG A 23 -2.12 -20.81 17.60
C ARG A 23 -1.79 -19.34 17.90
N ASN A 24 -2.05 -18.44 16.96
CA ASN A 24 -1.83 -17.02 17.15
C ASN A 24 -2.93 -16.42 18.01
N ASN A 25 -2.57 -15.49 18.90
CA ASN A 25 -3.55 -14.76 19.71
C ASN A 25 -4.27 -13.67 18.90
N ILE A 26 -3.72 -13.28 17.76
CA ILE A 26 -4.29 -12.28 16.86
C ILE A 26 -5.05 -13.01 15.74
N ILE A 27 -6.33 -12.66 15.60
CA ILE A 27 -7.18 -13.17 14.51
C ILE A 27 -6.83 -12.43 13.22
N PRO A 28 -6.56 -13.14 12.11
CA PRO A 28 -6.32 -12.52 10.81
C PRO A 28 -7.47 -11.60 10.39
N THR A 29 -7.17 -10.35 10.07
CA THR A 29 -8.15 -9.38 9.56
C THR A 29 -8.54 -9.66 8.12
N LEU A 30 -7.60 -10.17 7.32
CA LEU A 30 -7.85 -10.60 5.93
C LEU A 30 -8.03 -12.14 5.93
N LYS A 31 -9.29 -12.57 5.97
CA LYS A 31 -9.65 -13.99 6.10
C LYS A 31 -9.27 -14.84 4.88
N ASP A 32 -9.19 -14.21 3.71
CA ASP A 32 -8.87 -14.89 2.43
C ASP A 32 -7.36 -15.01 2.18
N ALA A 33 -6.53 -14.47 3.09
CA ALA A 33 -5.09 -14.59 2.98
C ALA A 33 -4.63 -16.01 3.35
N VAL A 34 -3.78 -16.60 2.52
CA VAL A 34 -3.25 -17.95 2.70
C VAL A 34 -1.97 -17.90 3.54
N PRO A 35 -1.80 -18.78 4.55
CA PRO A 35 -0.54 -18.87 5.28
C PRO A 35 0.63 -19.20 4.35
N GLY A 36 1.63 -18.32 4.32
CA GLY A 36 2.70 -18.40 3.34
C GLY A 36 4.07 -17.99 3.86
N ASP A 37 4.93 -17.63 2.93
CA ASP A 37 6.29 -17.16 3.18
C ASP A 37 6.62 -16.00 2.22
N LEU A 38 6.56 -14.78 2.71
CA LEU A 38 6.85 -13.60 1.92
C LEU A 38 8.30 -13.51 1.45
N SER A 39 9.22 -14.29 2.04
CA SER A 39 10.61 -14.33 1.59
C SER A 39 10.78 -15.01 0.22
N LEU A 40 9.76 -15.73 -0.24
CA LEU A 40 9.75 -16.36 -1.58
C LEU A 40 9.35 -15.37 -2.68
N VAL A 41 8.72 -14.25 -2.32
CA VAL A 41 8.23 -13.25 -3.28
C VAL A 41 8.93 -11.90 -3.17
N LEU A 42 9.51 -11.60 -2.01
CA LEU A 42 10.23 -10.34 -1.79
C LEU A 42 11.74 -10.57 -1.77
N PRO A 43 12.54 -9.69 -2.39
CA PRO A 43 13.99 -9.74 -2.27
C PRO A 43 14.45 -9.70 -0.81
N HIS A 44 15.50 -10.44 -0.50
CA HIS A 44 16.03 -10.56 0.88
C HIS A 44 16.28 -9.19 1.53
N ARG A 45 16.80 -8.22 0.78
CA ARG A 45 17.05 -6.87 1.28
C ARG A 45 15.77 -6.21 1.81
N ILE A 46 14.66 -6.32 1.06
CA ILE A 46 13.36 -5.77 1.49
C ILE A 46 12.88 -6.45 2.78
N MET A 47 13.09 -7.75 2.89
CA MET A 47 12.74 -8.48 4.11
C MET A 47 13.56 -8.01 5.31
N VAL A 48 14.85 -7.74 5.13
CA VAL A 48 15.70 -7.15 6.18
C VAL A 48 15.19 -5.77 6.58
N ASP A 49 14.93 -4.90 5.61
CA ASP A 49 14.41 -3.54 5.85
C ASP A 49 13.09 -3.57 6.62
N ILE A 50 12.16 -4.46 6.27
CA ILE A 50 10.89 -4.65 7.00
C ILE A 50 11.14 -5.07 8.45
N LYS A 51 12.06 -5.99 8.68
CA LYS A 51 12.41 -6.48 10.02
C LYS A 51 13.00 -5.37 10.89
N GLU A 52 13.88 -4.56 10.32
CA GLU A 52 14.50 -3.43 11.00
C GLU A 52 13.48 -2.31 11.27
N MET A 53 12.63 -2.02 10.28
CA MET A 53 11.54 -1.06 10.42
C MET A 53 10.59 -1.44 11.57
N LEU A 54 10.15 -2.69 11.64
CA LEU A 54 9.27 -3.15 12.72
C LEU A 54 9.91 -2.96 14.10
N LYS A 55 11.21 -3.26 14.24
CA LYS A 55 11.95 -3.02 15.48
C LYS A 55 12.07 -1.54 15.83
N ALA A 56 12.26 -0.68 14.83
CA ALA A 56 12.33 0.75 15.05
C ALA A 56 10.98 1.33 15.45
N LEU A 57 9.90 0.90 14.80
CA LEU A 57 8.53 1.31 15.09
C LEU A 57 8.05 0.84 16.47
N ASP A 58 8.54 -0.27 16.97
CA ASP A 58 8.17 -0.80 18.29
C ASP A 58 8.54 0.16 19.45
N LYS A 59 9.52 1.05 19.22
CA LYS A 59 9.87 2.10 20.18
C LYS A 59 8.80 3.20 20.28
N VAL A 60 8.04 3.43 19.20
CA VAL A 60 7.00 4.45 19.12
C VAL A 60 5.62 3.85 19.36
N THR A 61 5.43 2.63 18.88
CA THR A 61 4.18 1.86 19.00
C THR A 61 4.51 0.49 19.58
N PRO A 62 4.61 0.36 20.91
CA PRO A 62 4.95 -0.89 21.57
C PRO A 62 3.98 -2.02 21.19
N GLY A 63 4.55 -3.18 20.84
CA GLY A 63 3.80 -4.36 20.43
C GLY A 63 3.72 -4.59 18.92
N ILE A 64 4.08 -3.61 18.09
CA ILE A 64 4.09 -3.80 16.63
C ILE A 64 5.11 -4.85 16.18
N ALA A 65 6.18 -5.02 16.93
CA ALA A 65 7.18 -6.06 16.72
C ALA A 65 6.93 -7.31 17.59
N SER A 66 5.68 -7.56 17.99
CA SER A 66 5.31 -8.80 18.68
C SER A 66 5.47 -10.02 17.77
N ASP A 67 5.79 -11.16 18.35
CA ASP A 67 5.84 -12.45 17.64
C ASP A 67 4.50 -12.84 17.00
N GLU A 68 3.40 -12.29 17.53
CA GLU A 68 2.04 -12.51 17.05
C GLU A 68 1.65 -11.61 15.88
N THR A 69 2.45 -10.59 15.55
CA THR A 69 2.16 -9.67 14.45
C THR A 69 2.10 -10.43 13.12
N LEU A 70 1.06 -10.11 12.34
CA LEU A 70 0.82 -10.71 11.04
C LEU A 70 1.22 -9.73 9.94
N LEU A 71 2.01 -10.20 9.00
CA LEU A 71 2.40 -9.49 7.78
C LEU A 71 1.56 -10.02 6.63
N TYR A 72 1.02 -9.12 5.84
CA TYR A 72 0.26 -9.47 4.63
C TYR A 72 1.00 -8.96 3.40
N GLY A 73 1.05 -9.73 2.37
CA GLY A 73 1.67 -9.37 1.10
C GLY A 73 1.31 -10.37 0.00
N VAL A 74 1.46 -10.00 -1.23
CA VAL A 74 2.03 -8.73 -1.71
C VAL A 74 0.88 -7.85 -2.18
N GLU A 75 0.85 -6.58 -1.77
CA GLU A 75 -0.03 -5.61 -2.41
C GLU A 75 0.65 -5.11 -3.68
N VAL A 76 0.07 -5.41 -4.85
CA VAL A 76 0.60 -4.97 -6.14
C VAL A 76 -0.31 -3.90 -6.71
N LYS A 77 0.27 -2.73 -7.00
CA LYS A 77 -0.42 -1.63 -7.69
C LYS A 77 0.21 -1.45 -9.07
N PHE A 78 -0.60 -1.65 -10.10
CA PHE A 78 -0.15 -1.46 -11.49
C PHE A 78 -0.39 -0.01 -11.91
N TYR A 79 0.70 0.69 -12.23
CA TYR A 79 0.67 2.06 -12.78
C TYR A 79 1.13 2.03 -14.25
N SER A 80 0.53 1.14 -15.04
CA SER A 80 0.97 0.87 -16.41
C SER A 80 0.55 1.95 -17.42
N ASN A 81 -0.54 2.65 -17.17
CA ASN A 81 -1.07 3.67 -18.06
C ASN A 81 -1.00 5.04 -17.40
N LYS A 82 -0.09 5.89 -17.91
CA LYS A 82 -0.03 7.29 -17.51
C LYS A 82 -0.78 8.15 -18.53
N VAL A 83 -1.84 8.79 -18.10
CA VAL A 83 -2.57 9.75 -18.94
C VAL A 83 -1.73 11.02 -19.07
N VAL A 84 -1.55 11.48 -20.31
CA VAL A 84 -0.87 12.74 -20.57
C VAL A 84 -1.83 13.89 -20.29
N VAL A 85 -1.43 14.78 -19.40
CA VAL A 85 -2.21 15.96 -19.00
C VAL A 85 -1.33 17.19 -18.96
N ASP A 86 -1.94 18.36 -19.11
CA ASP A 86 -1.29 19.65 -18.93
C ASP A 86 -1.12 20.04 -17.45
N LYS A 87 -0.69 21.27 -17.19
CA LYS A 87 -0.53 21.82 -15.82
C LYS A 87 -1.84 21.91 -15.03
N ASP A 88 -2.98 21.96 -15.72
CA ASP A 88 -4.33 22.03 -15.15
C ASP A 88 -5.02 20.65 -15.13
N PHE A 89 -4.25 19.59 -15.37
CA PHE A 89 -4.69 18.19 -15.46
C PHE A 89 -5.72 17.94 -16.56
N GLU A 90 -5.76 18.79 -17.59
CA GLU A 90 -6.60 18.61 -18.76
C GLU A 90 -5.88 17.71 -19.78
N THR A 91 -6.62 16.76 -20.37
CA THR A 91 -6.12 15.87 -21.41
C THR A 91 -6.07 16.59 -22.77
N ASN A 92 -5.68 15.88 -23.81
CA ASN A 92 -5.78 16.37 -25.18
C ASN A 92 -7.25 16.56 -25.66
N ILE A 93 -8.23 16.11 -24.88
CA ILE A 93 -9.66 16.33 -25.14
C ILE A 93 -10.10 17.50 -24.25
N HIS A 94 -10.54 18.60 -24.91
CA HIS A 94 -10.96 19.80 -24.20
C HIS A 94 -12.12 19.54 -23.22
N GLY A 95 -11.98 20.01 -21.98
CA GLY A 95 -12.95 19.80 -20.90
C GLY A 95 -12.79 18.46 -20.16
N LEU A 96 -11.99 17.52 -20.67
CA LEU A 96 -11.74 16.23 -20.02
C LEU A 96 -10.46 16.30 -19.20
N ARG A 97 -10.59 16.07 -17.89
CA ARG A 97 -9.46 16.05 -16.95
C ARG A 97 -9.25 14.66 -16.38
N ALA A 98 -7.99 14.31 -16.17
CA ALA A 98 -7.60 13.02 -15.59
C ALA A 98 -6.81 13.26 -14.30
N ILE A 99 -7.29 12.71 -13.19
CA ILE A 99 -6.75 12.94 -11.85
C ILE A 99 -6.63 11.63 -11.05
N GLY A 100 -5.85 11.70 -9.99
CA GLY A 100 -5.72 10.63 -9.02
C GLY A 100 -4.88 9.45 -9.48
N ASP A 101 -4.94 8.38 -8.70
CA ASP A 101 -4.13 7.19 -8.90
C ASP A 101 -4.51 6.41 -10.16
N GLY A 102 -5.80 6.41 -10.53
CA GLY A 102 -6.29 5.74 -11.73
C GLY A 102 -5.74 6.31 -13.04
N ALA A 103 -5.38 7.59 -13.05
CA ALA A 103 -4.71 8.26 -14.16
C ALA A 103 -3.17 8.18 -14.08
N SER A 104 -2.62 7.51 -13.08
CA SER A 104 -1.20 7.48 -12.73
C SER A 104 -0.56 8.86 -12.51
N VAL A 105 -1.37 9.82 -12.08
CA VAL A 105 -0.93 11.18 -11.74
C VAL A 105 -0.41 11.25 -10.31
N THR A 106 -1.08 10.52 -9.40
CA THR A 106 -0.71 10.45 -7.98
C THR A 106 -0.49 9.01 -7.53
N ARG A 107 0.04 8.84 -6.31
CA ARG A 107 0.30 7.51 -5.72
C ARG A 107 -0.01 7.53 -4.24
N GLY A 108 -1.27 7.66 -3.90
CA GLY A 108 -1.74 7.60 -2.52
C GLY A 108 -2.88 8.56 -2.22
N LEU A 109 -3.66 8.24 -1.19
CA LEU A 109 -4.90 8.93 -0.83
C LEU A 109 -4.72 10.44 -0.62
N GLN A 110 -3.69 10.84 0.10
CA GLN A 110 -3.43 12.27 0.38
C GLN A 110 -3.11 13.04 -0.90
N GLN A 111 -2.26 12.47 -1.76
CA GLN A 111 -1.90 13.09 -3.03
C GLN A 111 -3.10 13.14 -3.98
N ALA A 112 -3.91 12.08 -4.05
CA ALA A 112 -5.11 12.04 -4.88
C ALA A 112 -6.13 13.09 -4.41
N SER A 113 -6.33 13.24 -3.10
CA SER A 113 -7.21 14.25 -2.51
C SER A 113 -6.73 15.68 -2.82
N ALA A 114 -5.44 15.94 -2.64
CA ALA A 114 -4.84 17.24 -2.94
C ALA A 114 -4.94 17.57 -4.44
N ASN A 115 -4.73 16.57 -5.31
CA ASN A 115 -4.87 16.69 -6.75
C ASN A 115 -6.31 17.04 -7.14
N GLY A 116 -7.31 16.33 -6.59
CA GLY A 116 -8.72 16.63 -6.80
C GLY A 116 -9.09 18.06 -6.40
N LEU A 117 -8.62 18.51 -5.23
CA LEU A 117 -8.84 19.88 -4.75
C LEU A 117 -8.19 20.93 -5.67
N SER A 118 -6.97 20.68 -6.14
CA SER A 118 -6.27 21.57 -7.07
C SER A 118 -7.04 21.74 -8.37
N VAL A 119 -7.53 20.64 -8.93
CA VAL A 119 -8.33 20.65 -10.18
C VAL A 119 -9.66 21.36 -9.97
N ALA A 120 -10.35 21.13 -8.86
CA ALA A 120 -11.60 21.81 -8.56
C ALA A 120 -11.40 23.33 -8.49
N ARG A 121 -10.34 23.80 -7.84
CA ARG A 121 -9.98 25.24 -7.80
C ARG A 121 -9.69 25.82 -9.18
N SER A 122 -8.95 25.08 -10.02
CA SER A 122 -8.68 25.48 -11.40
C SER A 122 -9.96 25.62 -12.24
N ILE A 123 -10.92 24.72 -12.04
CA ILE A 123 -12.22 24.79 -12.73
C ILE A 123 -13.01 26.02 -12.27
N LEU A 124 -13.11 26.25 -10.97
CA LEU A 124 -13.84 27.41 -10.41
C LEU A 124 -13.24 28.73 -10.91
N ALA A 125 -11.93 28.87 -10.88
CA ALA A 125 -11.25 30.06 -11.36
C ALA A 125 -11.54 30.37 -12.85
N ARG A 126 -11.78 29.35 -13.68
CA ARG A 126 -12.17 29.54 -15.09
C ARG A 126 -13.63 29.88 -15.27
N ILE A 127 -14.51 29.48 -14.36
CA ILE A 127 -15.94 29.84 -14.38
C ILE A 127 -16.12 31.29 -13.98
N ASP A 128 -15.42 31.74 -12.95
CA ASP A 128 -15.50 33.11 -12.43
C ASP A 128 -14.92 34.17 -13.41
N GLN A 129 -14.19 33.77 -14.43
CA GLN A 129 -13.62 34.64 -15.47
C GLN A 129 -14.52 34.78 -16.71
N LYS A 130 -15.67 34.13 -16.75
CA LYS A 130 -16.69 34.26 -17.80
C LYS A 130 -17.83 35.13 -17.35
#